data_6fb35745ad544ff4ae67d143df6b6445
#
_entry.id   6fb35745ad544ff4ae67d143df6b6445
#
_cell.length_a   1.000
_cell.length_b   1.000
_cell.length_c   1.000
_cell.angle_alpha   90.00
_cell.angle_beta   90.00
_cell.angle_gamma   90.00
#
_symmetry.space_group_name_H-M   'P 1'
#
loop_
_entity.id
_entity.type
_entity.pdbx_description
1 polymer ?
#
loop_
_entity_poly.entity_id
_entity_poly.type
_entity_poly.pdbx_seq_one_letter_code
_entity_poly.pdbx_strand_id
1 'polypeptide(L)'
;MLIASSIIGIIARQFLWLRVFLRWELRCWFNAGAYERTMIVGLGLDIAEIDRIEAAITRHGAAILERLFTPGEVSYCERHKNRFERYAARFAAKEAAMKALGTGWSRGVRWRDIEVAREPSGKPTLRLAGAAWGIADRLGVKNISLTITHSGNLALAQVIFEN
;
A
#
# COMPACT_ATOMS: atom_id res chain seq x y z
N MET A 1 39.23 -36.34 -50.29
CA MET A 1 37.82 -35.85 -50.28
C MET A 1 37.19 -36.00 -48.86
N LEU A 2 37.94 -35.72 -47.78
CA LEU A 2 37.52 -35.92 -46.38
C LEU A 2 37.68 -34.71 -45.47
N ILE A 3 38.07 -33.55 -45.99
CA ILE A 3 38.31 -32.33 -45.18
C ILE A 3 37.15 -31.33 -45.24
N ALA A 4 36.28 -31.41 -46.27
CA ALA A 4 35.15 -30.49 -46.44
C ALA A 4 33.96 -30.75 -45.48
N SER A 5 33.77 -31.98 -45.01
CA SER A 5 32.66 -32.34 -44.10
C SER A 5 32.82 -31.79 -42.68
N SER A 6 34.08 -31.58 -42.25
CA SER A 6 34.34 -31.18 -40.85
C SER A 6 34.15 -29.66 -40.63
N ILE A 7 34.37 -28.83 -41.63
CA ILE A 7 34.24 -27.38 -41.54
C ILE A 7 32.77 -26.94 -41.55
N ILE A 8 31.92 -27.61 -42.34
CA ILE A 8 30.49 -27.30 -42.40
C ILE A 8 29.80 -27.61 -41.07
N GLY A 9 30.21 -28.67 -40.34
CA GLY A 9 29.66 -29.04 -39.04
C GLY A 9 29.99 -28.01 -37.94
N ILE A 10 31.16 -27.37 -37.99
CA ILE A 10 31.60 -26.38 -37.00
C ILE A 10 30.86 -25.05 -37.23
N ILE A 11 30.70 -24.65 -38.47
CA ILE A 11 29.98 -23.41 -38.82
C ILE A 11 28.49 -23.54 -38.48
N ALA A 12 27.86 -24.67 -38.74
CA ALA A 12 26.46 -24.89 -38.41
C ALA A 12 26.19 -24.86 -36.89
N ARG A 13 27.12 -25.36 -36.05
CA ARG A 13 27.03 -25.29 -34.59
C ARG A 13 27.18 -23.86 -34.05
N GLN A 14 28.02 -23.05 -34.64
CA GLN A 14 28.18 -21.65 -34.24
C GLN A 14 26.93 -20.81 -34.57
N PHE A 15 26.28 -21.06 -35.72
CA PHE A 15 25.05 -20.37 -36.09
C PHE A 15 23.84 -20.79 -35.20
N LEU A 16 23.84 -22.03 -34.67
CA LEU A 16 22.80 -22.48 -33.76
C LEU A 16 22.91 -21.78 -32.38
N TRP A 17 24.14 -21.58 -31.89
CA TRP A 17 24.41 -20.84 -30.66
C TRP A 17 24.06 -19.35 -30.80
N LEU A 18 24.36 -18.73 -31.94
CA LEU A 18 24.04 -17.34 -32.20
C LEU A 18 22.51 -17.12 -32.25
N ARG A 19 21.75 -18.08 -32.83
CA ARG A 19 20.27 -18.03 -32.85
C ARG A 19 19.64 -18.19 -31.49
N VAL A 20 20.21 -19.02 -30.62
CA VAL A 20 19.74 -19.22 -29.24
C VAL A 20 20.07 -17.99 -28.38
N PHE A 21 21.28 -17.44 -28.57
CA PHE A 21 21.75 -16.26 -27.83
C PHE A 21 20.96 -15.00 -28.20
N LEU A 22 20.77 -14.72 -29.49
CA LEU A 22 19.95 -13.60 -29.98
C LEU A 22 18.48 -13.73 -29.57
N ARG A 23 17.96 -14.96 -29.49
CA ARG A 23 16.58 -15.20 -29.05
C ARG A 23 16.41 -15.01 -27.54
N TRP A 24 17.48 -15.23 -26.76
CA TRP A 24 17.53 -14.97 -25.33
C TRP A 24 17.64 -13.47 -25.04
N GLU A 25 18.55 -12.76 -25.71
CA GLU A 25 18.72 -11.31 -25.55
C GLU A 25 17.47 -10.53 -26.01
N LEU A 26 16.88 -10.88 -27.14
CA LEU A 26 15.64 -10.28 -27.61
C LEU A 26 14.46 -10.56 -26.66
N ARG A 27 14.41 -11.73 -26.00
CA ARG A 27 13.41 -11.99 -24.97
C ARG A 27 13.64 -11.18 -23.69
N CYS A 28 14.90 -10.98 -23.29
CA CYS A 28 15.20 -10.10 -22.15
C CYS A 28 14.93 -8.62 -22.48
N TRP A 29 15.19 -8.18 -23.70
CA TRP A 29 14.88 -6.82 -24.14
C TRP A 29 13.39 -6.58 -24.39
N PHE A 30 12.67 -7.55 -24.93
CA PHE A 30 11.23 -7.44 -25.14
C PHE A 30 10.40 -7.69 -23.87
N ASN A 31 10.99 -8.37 -22.87
CA ASN A 31 10.38 -8.51 -21.54
C ASN A 31 10.80 -7.37 -20.58
N ALA A 32 11.63 -6.43 -21.04
CA ALA A 32 11.68 -5.05 -20.55
C ALA A 32 10.42 -4.28 -20.98
N GLY A 33 9.35 -5.05 -21.32
CA GLY A 33 8.03 -4.56 -21.59
C GLY A 33 7.56 -3.76 -20.40
N ALA A 34 7.35 -2.49 -20.68
CA ALA A 34 6.55 -1.55 -19.93
C ALA A 34 6.62 -1.80 -18.41
N TYR A 35 7.71 -1.45 -17.80
CA TYR A 35 7.71 -1.07 -16.40
C TYR A 35 6.72 0.09 -16.36
N GLU A 36 5.44 -0.25 -16.10
CA GLU A 36 4.43 0.76 -15.88
C GLU A 36 5.00 1.62 -14.76
N ARG A 37 5.43 2.82 -15.09
CA ARG A 37 6.05 3.72 -14.12
C ARG A 37 4.98 4.09 -13.12
N THR A 38 4.90 3.33 -12.05
CA THR A 38 4.08 3.68 -10.90
C THR A 38 4.60 4.99 -10.34
N MET A 39 3.76 6.01 -10.35
CA MET A 39 4.11 7.32 -9.80
C MET A 39 3.44 7.49 -8.44
N ILE A 40 4.18 8.00 -7.47
CA ILE A 40 3.59 8.42 -6.20
C ILE A 40 2.72 9.65 -6.47
N VAL A 41 1.42 9.51 -6.23
CA VAL A 41 0.43 10.59 -6.39
C VAL A 41 -0.02 11.17 -5.05
N GLY A 42 0.32 10.51 -3.95
CA GLY A 42 0.04 11.01 -2.61
C GLY A 42 0.93 10.35 -1.55
N LEU A 43 1.40 11.16 -0.62
CA LEU A 43 2.20 10.71 0.53
C LEU A 43 1.65 11.36 1.80
N GLY A 44 1.41 10.56 2.82
CA GLY A 44 0.98 11.03 4.13
C GLY A 44 1.68 10.30 5.27
N LEU A 45 1.99 11.05 6.30
CA LEU A 45 2.56 10.56 7.55
C LEU A 45 1.80 11.20 8.71
N ASP A 46 1.49 10.41 9.72
CA ASP A 46 0.91 10.90 10.97
C ASP A 46 1.39 10.15 12.19
N ILE A 47 1.34 10.83 13.33
CA ILE A 47 1.71 10.30 14.64
C ILE A 47 0.57 10.61 15.61
N ALA A 48 0.11 9.58 16.33
CA ALA A 48 -0.91 9.71 17.37
C ALA A 48 -0.35 9.26 18.73
N GLU A 49 -0.62 10.06 19.76
CA GLU A 49 -0.32 9.70 21.14
C GLU A 49 -1.39 8.72 21.66
N ILE A 50 -0.95 7.58 22.18
CA ILE A 50 -1.83 6.50 22.64
C ILE A 50 -2.70 6.99 23.81
N ASP A 51 -2.09 7.66 24.80
CA ASP A 51 -2.80 8.19 25.98
C ASP A 51 -3.86 9.21 25.61
N ARG A 52 -3.61 10.03 24.58
CA ARG A 52 -4.58 11.00 24.06
C ARG A 52 -5.80 10.32 23.45
N ILE A 53 -5.57 9.25 22.69
CA ILE A 53 -6.66 8.46 22.11
C ILE A 53 -7.42 7.71 23.21
N GLU A 54 -6.73 7.14 24.20
CA GLU A 54 -7.34 6.49 25.37
C GLU A 54 -8.22 7.47 26.15
N ALA A 55 -7.70 8.64 26.49
CA ALA A 55 -8.44 9.68 27.18
C ALA A 55 -9.70 10.13 26.40
N ALA A 56 -9.58 10.29 25.08
CA ALA A 56 -10.71 10.66 24.24
C ALA A 56 -11.79 9.55 24.22
N ILE A 57 -11.41 8.30 24.08
CA ILE A 57 -12.34 7.15 24.07
C ILE A 57 -12.97 6.99 25.44
N THR A 58 -12.20 7.09 26.53
CA THR A 58 -12.70 6.99 27.90
C THR A 58 -13.72 8.10 28.21
N ARG A 59 -13.46 9.32 27.72
CA ARG A 59 -14.33 10.48 27.96
C ARG A 59 -15.61 10.44 27.14
N HIS A 60 -15.56 10.03 25.88
CA HIS A 60 -16.67 10.16 24.92
C HIS A 60 -17.33 8.82 24.55
N GLY A 61 -16.75 7.69 24.96
CA GLY A 61 -17.33 6.36 24.81
C GLY A 61 -17.70 5.98 23.37
N ALA A 62 -18.89 5.43 23.20
CA ALA A 62 -19.38 4.94 21.92
C ALA A 62 -19.44 6.04 20.83
N ALA A 63 -19.79 7.27 21.22
CA ALA A 63 -19.97 8.36 20.27
C ALA A 63 -18.69 8.69 19.47
N ILE A 64 -17.51 8.69 20.10
CA ILE A 64 -16.25 8.93 19.41
C ILE A 64 -15.84 7.72 18.57
N LEU A 65 -16.09 6.49 19.06
CA LEU A 65 -15.82 5.27 18.31
C LEU A 65 -16.64 5.23 17.01
N GLU A 66 -17.93 5.49 17.07
CA GLU A 66 -18.82 5.54 15.92
C GLU A 66 -18.45 6.64 14.92
N ARG A 67 -17.94 7.76 15.40
CA ARG A 67 -17.49 8.86 14.54
C ARG A 67 -16.21 8.55 13.79
N LEU A 68 -15.23 7.92 14.47
CA LEU A 68 -13.86 7.76 13.96
C LEU A 68 -13.64 6.42 13.27
N PHE A 69 -14.29 5.34 13.74
CA PHE A 69 -13.96 3.99 13.32
C PHE A 69 -15.15 3.25 12.70
N THR A 70 -14.85 2.34 11.78
CA THR A 70 -15.87 1.42 11.25
C THR A 70 -16.18 0.32 12.28
N PRO A 71 -17.35 -0.34 12.20
CA PRO A 71 -17.66 -1.47 13.09
C PRO A 71 -16.60 -2.58 13.04
N GLY A 72 -15.99 -2.80 11.85
CA GLY A 72 -14.91 -3.78 11.67
C GLY A 72 -13.64 -3.41 12.44
N GLU A 73 -13.26 -2.12 12.43
CA GLU A 73 -12.12 -1.62 13.19
C GLU A 73 -12.36 -1.70 14.70
N VAL A 74 -13.56 -1.32 15.16
CA VAL A 74 -13.93 -1.44 16.58
C VAL A 74 -13.87 -2.90 17.03
N SER A 75 -14.52 -3.80 16.30
CA SER A 75 -14.51 -5.23 16.61
C SER A 75 -13.08 -5.80 16.63
N TYR A 76 -12.21 -5.34 15.77
CA TYR A 76 -10.80 -5.75 15.79
C TYR A 76 -10.08 -5.23 17.02
N CYS A 77 -10.20 -3.94 17.37
CA CYS A 77 -9.49 -3.33 18.48
C CYS A 77 -9.90 -3.94 19.82
N GLU A 78 -11.21 -4.11 20.04
CA GLU A 78 -11.75 -4.61 21.31
C GLU A 78 -11.35 -6.06 21.65
N ARG A 79 -10.92 -6.85 20.66
CA ARG A 79 -10.39 -8.20 20.88
C ARG A 79 -8.97 -8.25 21.44
N HIS A 80 -8.28 -7.10 21.55
CA HIS A 80 -6.89 -7.05 21.95
C HIS A 80 -6.72 -6.35 23.30
N LYS A 81 -5.82 -6.87 24.14
CA LYS A 81 -5.51 -6.25 25.45
C LYS A 81 -5.00 -4.82 25.31
N ASN A 82 -4.17 -4.55 24.28
CA ASN A 82 -3.62 -3.24 23.95
C ASN A 82 -4.53 -2.47 22.97
N ARG A 83 -5.84 -2.44 23.23
CA ARG A 83 -6.84 -1.85 22.32
C ARG A 83 -6.58 -0.38 21.99
N PHE A 84 -6.13 0.42 22.95
CA PHE A 84 -5.89 1.85 22.74
C PHE A 84 -4.72 2.10 21.79
N GLU A 85 -3.68 1.31 21.86
CA GLU A 85 -2.60 1.30 20.87
C GLU A 85 -3.13 0.98 19.46
N ARG A 86 -4.05 0.00 19.37
CA ARG A 86 -4.70 -0.37 18.10
C ARG A 86 -5.58 0.75 17.54
N TYR A 87 -6.30 1.46 18.41
CA TYR A 87 -7.08 2.63 18.02
C TYR A 87 -6.19 3.78 17.58
N ALA A 88 -5.13 4.09 18.33
CA ALA A 88 -4.17 5.14 17.98
C ALA A 88 -3.50 4.87 16.62
N ALA A 89 -3.09 3.62 16.38
CA ALA A 89 -2.51 3.21 15.11
C ALA A 89 -3.48 3.39 13.91
N ARG A 90 -4.77 3.10 14.11
CA ARG A 90 -5.80 3.31 13.08
C ARG A 90 -6.10 4.79 12.87
N PHE A 91 -6.14 5.55 13.95
CA PHE A 91 -6.32 6.99 13.88
C PHE A 91 -5.20 7.64 13.08
N ALA A 92 -3.93 7.34 13.41
CA ALA A 92 -2.78 7.81 12.65
C ALA A 92 -2.82 7.40 11.16
N ALA A 93 -3.24 6.16 10.86
CA ALA A 93 -3.36 5.70 9.47
C ALA A 93 -4.44 6.47 8.68
N LYS A 94 -5.56 6.81 9.32
CA LYS A 94 -6.62 7.62 8.69
C LYS A 94 -6.17 9.06 8.43
N GLU A 95 -5.50 9.68 9.41
CA GLU A 95 -4.90 11.02 9.24
C GLU A 95 -3.82 11.03 8.15
N ALA A 96 -2.95 10.02 8.13
CA ALA A 96 -1.96 9.86 7.07
C ALA A 96 -2.62 9.73 5.69
N ALA A 97 -3.70 8.96 5.58
CA ALA A 97 -4.45 8.83 4.33
C ALA A 97 -5.10 10.16 3.89
N MET A 98 -5.68 10.92 4.82
CA MET A 98 -6.24 12.25 4.52
C MET A 98 -5.17 13.24 4.06
N LYS A 99 -3.95 13.15 4.62
CA LYS A 99 -2.78 13.93 4.17
C LYS A 99 -2.36 13.50 2.76
N ALA A 100 -2.31 12.19 2.48
CA ALA A 100 -1.98 11.67 1.16
C ALA A 100 -3.02 12.07 0.08
N LEU A 101 -4.32 12.19 0.45
CA LEU A 101 -5.38 12.71 -0.42
C LEU A 101 -5.29 14.24 -0.63
N GLY A 102 -4.47 14.93 0.16
CA GLY A 102 -4.36 16.39 0.12
C GLY A 102 -5.63 17.11 0.62
N THR A 103 -6.45 16.45 1.42
CA THR A 103 -7.73 17.00 1.88
C THR A 103 -7.71 17.44 3.33
N GLY A 104 -6.87 16.81 4.15
CA GLY A 104 -7.07 16.85 5.60
C GLY A 104 -8.49 16.40 5.93
N TRP A 105 -9.06 16.97 6.97
CA TRP A 105 -10.45 16.73 7.35
C TRP A 105 -11.39 17.75 6.70
N SER A 106 -11.44 17.73 5.37
CA SER A 106 -12.26 18.65 4.57
C SER A 106 -12.80 17.97 3.30
N ARG A 107 -13.44 18.71 2.42
CA ARG A 107 -13.99 18.27 1.14
C ARG A 107 -14.95 17.08 1.25
N GLY A 108 -15.66 16.94 2.39
CA GLY A 108 -16.65 15.90 2.61
C GLY A 108 -16.07 14.54 3.02
N VAL A 109 -14.75 14.43 3.18
CA VAL A 109 -14.10 13.19 3.67
C VAL A 109 -14.45 12.98 5.14
N ARG A 110 -15.01 11.82 5.45
CA ARG A 110 -15.33 11.38 6.81
C ARG A 110 -14.30 10.34 7.28
N TRP A 111 -14.10 10.26 8.58
CA TRP A 111 -13.22 9.25 9.20
C TRP A 111 -13.54 7.82 8.77
N ARG A 112 -14.82 7.50 8.66
CA ARG A 112 -15.31 6.17 8.28
C ARG A 112 -15.23 5.89 6.77
N ASP A 113 -14.93 6.89 5.96
CA ASP A 113 -14.65 6.70 4.54
C ASP A 113 -13.25 6.07 4.30
N ILE A 114 -12.43 6.00 5.35
CA ILE A 114 -11.10 5.39 5.34
C ILE A 114 -11.08 4.28 6.39
N GLU A 115 -11.05 3.03 5.97
CA GLU A 115 -10.99 1.87 6.86
C GLU A 115 -9.61 1.23 6.83
N VAL A 116 -9.01 1.03 8.01
CA VAL A 116 -7.79 0.23 8.15
C VAL A 116 -8.19 -1.24 8.23
N ALA A 117 -7.94 -1.95 7.15
CA ALA A 117 -8.18 -3.38 7.00
C ALA A 117 -6.88 -4.19 7.14
N ARG A 118 -6.99 -5.50 7.04
CA ARG A 118 -5.85 -6.42 6.95
C ARG A 118 -6.04 -7.38 5.79
N GLU A 119 -4.96 -7.66 5.09
CA GLU A 119 -4.88 -8.74 4.14
C GLU A 119 -4.85 -10.10 4.86
N PRO A 120 -5.11 -11.22 4.16
CA PRO A 120 -4.95 -12.55 4.73
C PRO A 120 -3.55 -12.83 5.30
N SER A 121 -2.53 -12.18 4.74
CA SER A 121 -1.13 -12.21 5.23
C SER A 121 -0.94 -11.53 6.59
N GLY A 122 -1.94 -10.76 7.06
CA GLY A 122 -1.84 -9.91 8.24
C GLY A 122 -1.30 -8.49 7.97
N LYS A 123 -0.85 -8.22 6.74
CA LYS A 123 -0.38 -6.89 6.32
C LYS A 123 -1.51 -5.86 6.44
N PRO A 124 -1.27 -4.68 7.05
CA PRO A 124 -2.27 -3.62 7.09
C PRO A 124 -2.46 -3.02 5.69
N THR A 125 -3.69 -2.68 5.39
CA THR A 125 -4.07 -1.98 4.15
C THR A 125 -5.19 -0.99 4.42
N LEU A 126 -5.54 -0.15 3.44
CA LEU A 126 -6.67 0.77 3.50
C LEU A 126 -7.75 0.37 2.51
N ARG A 127 -8.99 0.55 2.93
CA ARG A 127 -10.16 0.58 2.07
C ARG A 127 -10.73 1.98 2.08
N LEU A 128 -10.92 2.55 0.91
CA LEU A 128 -11.52 3.87 0.74
C LEU A 128 -12.96 3.75 0.27
N ALA A 129 -13.82 4.62 0.78
CA ALA A 129 -15.23 4.70 0.42
C ALA A 129 -15.67 6.17 0.32
N GLY A 130 -16.88 6.42 -0.15
CA GLY A 130 -17.49 7.74 -0.16
C GLY A 130 -16.64 8.81 -0.83
N ALA A 131 -16.51 9.97 -0.17
CA ALA A 131 -15.73 11.08 -0.69
C ALA A 131 -14.23 10.78 -0.81
N ALA A 132 -13.67 9.99 0.11
CA ALA A 132 -12.26 9.59 0.07
C ALA A 132 -11.94 8.79 -1.20
N TRP A 133 -12.80 7.82 -1.55
CA TRP A 133 -12.66 7.06 -2.79
C TRP A 133 -12.76 7.95 -4.02
N GLY A 134 -13.77 8.83 -4.10
CA GLY A 134 -13.93 9.71 -5.25
C GLY A 134 -12.77 10.68 -5.47
N ILE A 135 -12.03 11.05 -4.40
CA ILE A 135 -10.81 11.85 -4.51
C ILE A 135 -9.64 11.01 -4.97
N ALA A 136 -9.47 9.82 -4.39
CA ALA A 136 -8.41 8.87 -4.79
C ALA A 136 -8.53 8.47 -6.27
N ASP A 137 -9.75 8.22 -6.74
CA ASP A 137 -10.05 7.90 -8.13
C ASP A 137 -9.64 9.05 -9.09
N ARG A 138 -9.97 10.30 -8.75
CA ARG A 138 -9.52 11.48 -9.53
C ARG A 138 -8.01 11.69 -9.52
N LEU A 139 -7.32 11.27 -8.47
CA LEU A 139 -5.85 11.26 -8.40
C LEU A 139 -5.22 10.11 -9.18
N GLY A 140 -6.03 9.20 -9.70
CA GLY A 140 -5.58 8.01 -10.43
C GLY A 140 -4.95 6.94 -9.54
N VAL A 141 -5.33 6.89 -8.25
CA VAL A 141 -4.80 5.90 -7.31
C VAL A 141 -5.20 4.49 -7.72
N LYS A 142 -4.22 3.64 -7.98
CA LYS A 142 -4.39 2.21 -8.27
C LYS A 142 -3.90 1.33 -7.12
N ASN A 143 -2.82 1.77 -6.44
CA ASN A 143 -2.22 1.03 -5.35
C ASN A 143 -2.16 1.88 -4.08
N ILE A 144 -2.31 1.21 -2.94
CA ILE A 144 -2.23 1.82 -1.61
C ILE A 144 -1.23 1.02 -0.78
N SER A 145 -0.17 1.68 -0.36
CA SER A 145 0.80 1.12 0.58
C SER A 145 0.62 1.75 1.95
N LEU A 146 0.47 0.91 2.99
CA LEU A 146 0.33 1.32 4.38
C LEU A 146 1.36 0.62 5.24
N THR A 147 2.08 1.39 6.05
CA THR A 147 2.87 0.86 7.16
C THR A 147 2.45 1.51 8.46
N ILE A 148 2.47 0.73 9.55
CA ILE A 148 2.12 1.15 10.89
C ILE A 148 3.18 0.63 11.85
N THR A 149 3.63 1.48 12.76
CA THR A 149 4.52 1.12 13.86
C THR A 149 4.11 1.83 15.14
N HIS A 150 4.62 1.37 16.27
CA HIS A 150 4.43 2.03 17.57
C HIS A 150 5.71 1.92 18.40
N SER A 151 5.94 2.91 19.23
CA SER A 151 7.06 2.94 20.17
C SER A 151 6.70 3.81 21.37
N GLY A 152 6.82 3.25 22.57
CA GLY A 152 6.39 3.94 23.79
C GLY A 152 4.92 4.35 23.70
N ASN A 153 4.64 5.63 23.89
CA ASN A 153 3.29 6.20 23.84
C ASN A 153 2.86 6.68 22.44
N LEU A 154 3.61 6.35 21.40
CA LEU A 154 3.37 6.86 20.04
C LEU A 154 2.99 5.72 19.08
N ALA A 155 1.96 5.95 18.29
CA ALA A 155 1.62 5.17 17.10
C ALA A 155 1.86 6.02 15.86
N LEU A 156 2.55 5.48 14.87
CA LEU A 156 2.92 6.15 13.63
C LEU A 156 2.37 5.37 12.44
N ALA A 157 1.87 6.08 11.45
CA ALA A 157 1.44 5.48 10.20
C ALA A 157 1.93 6.29 9.00
N GLN A 158 2.32 5.58 7.94
CA GLN A 158 2.65 6.18 6.64
C GLN A 158 1.80 5.55 5.55
N VAL A 159 1.27 6.38 4.68
CA VAL A 159 0.46 6.00 3.52
C VAL A 159 1.12 6.53 2.25
N ILE A 160 1.20 5.68 1.24
CA ILE A 160 1.64 6.05 -0.12
C ILE A 160 0.53 5.64 -1.08
N PHE A 161 0.11 6.57 -1.92
CA PHE A 161 -0.79 6.34 -3.03
C PHE A 161 -0.01 6.37 -4.35
N GLU A 162 -0.26 5.39 -5.20
CA GLU A 162 0.41 5.19 -6.47
C GLU A 162 -0.63 5.01 -7.58
N ASN A 163 -0.34 5.54 -8.76
CA ASN A 163 -1.19 5.40 -9.95
C ASN A 163 -0.78 4.23 -10.84
#